data_d9e2f53d3fd8fc99351a22d9f2febdad
#
_entry.id   d9e2f53d3fd8fc99351a22d9f2febdad
#
_cell.length_a   1.000
_cell.length_b   1.000
_cell.length_c   1.000
_cell.angle_alpha   90.00
_cell.angle_beta   90.00
_cell.angle_gamma   90.00
#
_symmetry.space_group_name_H-M   'P 1'
#
loop_
_entity.id
_entity.type
_entity.pdbx_description
1 polymer ?
#
loop_
_entity_poly.entity_id
_entity_poly.type
_entity_poly.pdbx_seq_one_letter_code
_entity_poly.pdbx_strand_id
1 'polypeptide(L)'
;MLIKRRRAWELPESAATPEDIYMNRRQWLKAAGLAGLGLAGSSALASGAMAAIGGYPFERNDAYRLDRAITDEEEATTYTNFYEFGSSKNIWKKTRDMVTDPWAVTIDGMVETPMTLDAEQLVHAMGGFEERLYRHRCVEAWAMAVPWSGVPLANLMKVAKPLSGAKYLRMETFLDPDVAPGQKQVWYPWPYVEGLTLNEAQNELAFLATGI
;
A
#
# COMPACT_ATOMS: atom_id res chain seq x y z
N MET A 1 -27.56 -0.24 36.52
CA MET A 1 -26.92 0.91 35.84
C MET A 1 -25.68 0.40 35.08
N LEU A 2 -25.70 0.34 33.74
CA LEU A 2 -24.55 -0.12 32.95
C LEU A 2 -23.63 1.08 32.74
N ILE A 3 -22.46 1.08 33.36
CA ILE A 3 -21.44 2.10 33.12
C ILE A 3 -20.56 1.61 31.98
N LYS A 4 -20.79 2.13 30.76
CA LYS A 4 -19.94 1.88 29.60
C LYS A 4 -18.71 2.78 29.73
N ARG A 5 -17.54 2.21 30.06
CA ARG A 5 -16.25 2.93 29.96
C ARG A 5 -15.81 2.94 28.48
N ARG A 6 -15.68 4.11 27.87
CA ARG A 6 -15.03 4.26 26.56
C ARG A 6 -13.56 3.87 26.68
N ARG A 7 -13.11 3.02 25.78
CA ARG A 7 -11.69 2.67 25.66
C ARG A 7 -10.97 3.77 24.86
N ALA A 8 -9.66 3.93 25.07
CA ALA A 8 -8.88 5.01 24.44
C ALA A 8 -8.90 4.98 22.89
N TRP A 9 -9.21 3.83 22.31
CA TRP A 9 -9.32 3.61 20.86
C TRP A 9 -10.77 3.66 20.33
N GLU A 10 -11.78 3.81 21.19
CA GLU A 10 -13.17 3.96 20.75
C GLU A 10 -13.44 5.39 20.27
N LEU A 11 -13.77 5.52 19.01
CA LEU A 11 -14.25 6.77 18.43
C LEU A 11 -15.74 6.97 18.75
N PRO A 12 -16.22 8.22 18.91
CA PRO A 12 -17.65 8.49 19.04
C PRO A 12 -18.36 8.18 17.72
N GLU A 13 -19.64 7.76 17.79
CA GLU A 13 -20.48 7.50 16.62
C GLU A 13 -20.52 8.69 15.65
N SER A 14 -20.47 9.91 16.18
CA SER A 14 -20.39 11.15 15.37
C SER A 14 -19.10 11.31 14.54
N ALA A 15 -18.09 10.48 14.80
CA ALA A 15 -16.88 10.43 13.98
C ALA A 15 -16.97 9.40 12.85
N ALA A 16 -18.02 8.58 12.82
CA ALA A 16 -18.30 7.68 11.70
C ALA A 16 -18.70 8.50 10.47
N THR A 17 -18.25 8.05 9.29
CA THR A 17 -18.70 8.64 8.03
C THR A 17 -20.22 8.42 7.87
N PRO A 18 -21.01 9.46 7.65
CA PRO A 18 -22.45 9.31 7.40
C PRO A 18 -22.73 8.32 6.27
N GLU A 19 -23.79 7.52 6.44
CA GLU A 19 -24.16 6.45 5.50
C GLU A 19 -24.41 6.96 4.08
N ASP A 20 -25.02 8.14 3.93
CA ASP A 20 -25.26 8.80 2.65
C ASP A 20 -23.95 9.15 1.91
N ILE A 21 -22.93 9.57 2.62
CA ILE A 21 -21.59 9.83 2.05
C ILE A 21 -20.93 8.51 1.63
N TYR A 22 -21.09 7.45 2.43
CA TYR A 22 -20.55 6.13 2.12
C TYR A 22 -21.23 5.51 0.89
N MET A 23 -22.55 5.61 0.80
CA MET A 23 -23.34 5.04 -0.31
C MET A 23 -23.19 5.82 -1.63
N ASN A 24 -22.93 7.14 -1.57
CA ASN A 24 -22.74 7.97 -2.76
C ASN A 24 -21.31 7.90 -3.34
N ARG A 25 -20.37 7.21 -2.69
CA ARG A 25 -19.01 7.00 -3.19
C ARG A 25 -18.96 6.48 -4.63
N ARG A 26 -19.89 5.58 -4.98
CA ARG A 26 -19.97 4.97 -6.31
C ARG A 26 -20.35 5.97 -7.42
N GLN A 27 -21.16 6.99 -7.10
CA GLN A 27 -21.54 8.04 -8.04
C GLN A 27 -20.41 9.07 -8.21
N TRP A 28 -19.69 9.39 -7.14
CA TRP A 28 -18.53 10.28 -7.17
C TRP A 28 -17.37 9.72 -8.01
N LEU A 29 -17.10 8.43 -7.89
CA LEU A 29 -16.07 7.76 -8.68
C LEU A 29 -16.42 7.71 -10.17
N LYS A 30 -17.69 7.59 -10.52
CA LYS A 30 -18.15 7.68 -11.93
C LYS A 30 -18.02 9.08 -12.52
N ALA A 31 -18.27 10.11 -11.72
CA ALA A 31 -18.12 11.51 -12.15
C ALA A 31 -16.65 11.91 -12.34
N ALA A 32 -15.75 11.44 -11.47
CA ALA A 32 -14.31 11.67 -11.58
C ALA A 32 -13.67 10.95 -12.78
N GLY A 33 -14.15 9.73 -13.11
CA GLY A 33 -13.65 8.96 -14.25
C GLY A 33 -13.99 9.57 -15.62
N LEU A 34 -15.04 10.40 -15.73
CA LEU A 34 -15.43 11.07 -16.97
C LEU A 34 -14.68 12.40 -17.22
N ALA A 35 -14.05 12.98 -16.21
CA ALA A 35 -13.28 14.22 -16.34
C ALA A 35 -11.81 13.98 -16.81
N GLY A 36 -11.34 12.73 -16.82
CA GLY A 36 -9.95 12.35 -17.12
C GLY A 36 -9.62 12.16 -18.62
N LEU A 37 -10.58 12.29 -19.53
CA LEU A 37 -10.38 11.98 -20.96
C LEU A 37 -9.91 13.18 -21.84
N GLY A 38 -9.35 14.21 -21.26
CA GLY A 38 -9.10 15.44 -22.00
C GLY A 38 -7.75 16.10 -21.85
N LEU A 39 -6.63 15.40 -21.63
CA LEU A 39 -5.29 15.98 -21.79
C LEU A 39 -4.24 14.89 -22.11
N ALA A 40 -4.24 14.42 -23.35
CA ALA A 40 -3.10 13.72 -23.92
C ALA A 40 -2.01 14.75 -24.29
N GLY A 41 -1.28 15.20 -23.30
CA GLY A 41 -0.03 15.94 -23.46
C GLY A 41 1.12 14.95 -23.44
N SER A 42 1.69 14.66 -24.61
CA SER A 42 2.89 13.86 -24.78
C SER A 42 4.09 14.54 -24.13
N SER A 43 4.38 14.23 -22.87
CA SER A 43 5.70 14.43 -22.29
C SER A 43 6.55 13.22 -22.69
N ALA A 44 7.46 13.42 -23.64
CA ALA A 44 8.55 12.50 -23.90
C ALA A 44 9.39 12.38 -22.63
N LEU A 45 9.13 11.34 -21.82
CA LEU A 45 10.01 10.96 -20.73
C LEU A 45 11.29 10.45 -21.37
N ALA A 46 12.37 11.18 -21.16
CA ALA A 46 13.71 10.70 -21.46
C ALA A 46 13.89 9.37 -20.68
N SER A 47 13.90 8.26 -21.41
CA SER A 47 14.26 6.94 -20.89
C SER A 47 15.76 6.95 -20.54
N GLY A 48 16.11 7.56 -19.43
CA GLY A 48 17.34 7.23 -18.73
C GLY A 48 17.08 5.88 -18.07
N ALA A 49 17.78 4.85 -18.49
CA ALA A 49 17.79 3.58 -17.78
C ALA A 49 18.18 3.85 -16.32
N MET A 50 17.21 3.90 -15.42
CA MET A 50 17.49 3.92 -14.00
C MET A 50 17.95 2.50 -13.62
N ALA A 51 19.04 2.43 -12.88
CA ALA A 51 19.49 1.16 -12.33
C ALA A 51 18.38 0.60 -11.42
N ALA A 52 18.10 -0.69 -11.58
CA ALA A 52 17.22 -1.41 -10.67
C ALA A 52 17.54 -1.07 -9.21
N ILE A 53 16.56 -1.12 -8.30
CA ILE A 53 16.79 -0.91 -6.88
C ILE A 53 17.83 -1.93 -6.44
N GLY A 54 19.10 -1.55 -6.52
CA GLY A 54 20.24 -2.38 -6.14
C GLY A 54 20.49 -2.27 -4.63
N GLY A 55 21.24 -3.25 -4.08
CA GLY A 55 21.73 -3.17 -2.72
C GLY A 55 20.94 -3.98 -1.69
N TYR A 56 20.07 -4.90 -2.14
CA TYR A 56 19.47 -5.89 -1.23
C TYR A 56 20.53 -6.88 -0.67
N PRO A 57 20.43 -7.26 0.62
CA PRO A 57 19.59 -6.63 1.63
C PRO A 57 20.11 -5.23 1.99
N PHE A 58 19.17 -4.32 2.31
CA PHE A 58 19.54 -2.99 2.78
C PHE A 58 20.15 -3.04 4.18
N GLU A 59 20.79 -1.92 4.59
CA GLU A 59 21.33 -1.80 5.94
C GLU A 59 20.19 -1.92 6.97
N ARG A 60 20.40 -2.79 7.97
CA ARG A 60 19.42 -3.02 9.02
C ARG A 60 19.33 -1.82 9.95
N ASN A 61 18.11 -1.32 10.14
CA ASN A 61 17.83 -0.30 11.14
C ASN A 61 17.73 -0.94 12.54
N ASP A 62 18.75 -0.73 13.34
CA ASP A 62 18.88 -1.28 14.70
C ASP A 62 17.82 -0.79 15.70
N ALA A 63 17.04 0.23 15.37
CA ALA A 63 15.90 0.63 16.19
C ALA A 63 14.77 -0.43 16.20
N TYR A 64 14.72 -1.30 15.17
CA TYR A 64 13.72 -2.35 15.04
C TYR A 64 14.34 -3.72 15.36
N ARG A 65 14.51 -4.00 16.65
CA ARG A 65 15.05 -5.26 17.14
C ARG A 65 13.95 -6.12 17.75
N LEU A 66 14.07 -7.43 17.59
CA LEU A 66 13.18 -8.41 18.21
C LEU A 66 13.96 -9.35 19.13
N ASP A 67 13.32 -9.79 20.18
CA ASP A 67 13.80 -10.78 21.16
C ASP A 67 13.44 -12.22 20.76
N ARG A 68 13.12 -12.46 19.49
CA ARG A 68 12.76 -13.77 18.95
C ARG A 68 13.49 -14.07 17.66
N ALA A 69 13.57 -15.36 17.32
CA ALA A 69 14.13 -15.80 16.04
C ALA A 69 13.33 -15.26 14.85
N ILE A 70 14.03 -15.00 13.75
CA ILE A 70 13.41 -14.73 12.45
C ILE A 70 12.62 -15.97 12.03
N THR A 71 11.45 -15.77 11.44
CA THR A 71 10.63 -16.83 10.86
C THR A 71 11.40 -17.46 9.69
N ASP A 72 11.33 -18.78 9.55
CA ASP A 72 11.99 -19.48 8.45
C ASP A 72 11.55 -18.91 7.10
N GLU A 73 12.50 -18.77 6.19
CA GLU A 73 12.28 -18.17 4.86
C GLU A 73 11.18 -18.88 4.09
N GLU A 74 11.15 -20.22 4.12
CA GLU A 74 10.11 -21.00 3.47
C GLU A 74 8.71 -20.62 3.96
N GLU A 75 8.52 -20.48 5.27
CA GLU A 75 7.24 -20.06 5.86
C GLU A 75 6.88 -18.62 5.48
N ALA A 76 7.85 -17.72 5.49
CA ALA A 76 7.62 -16.31 5.18
C ALA A 76 7.29 -16.07 3.69
N THR A 77 7.87 -16.85 2.78
CA THR A 77 7.76 -16.67 1.33
C THR A 77 6.69 -17.52 0.67
N THR A 78 6.19 -18.56 1.34
CA THR A 78 5.18 -19.47 0.77
C THR A 78 3.79 -19.34 1.41
N TYR A 79 3.64 -18.53 2.44
CA TYR A 79 2.36 -18.25 3.10
C TYR A 79 1.91 -16.83 2.80
N THR A 80 0.81 -16.66 2.05
CA THR A 80 0.39 -15.35 1.54
C THR A 80 -1.11 -15.12 1.65
N ASN A 81 -1.50 -13.85 1.78
CA ASN A 81 -2.89 -13.36 1.84
C ASN A 81 -3.29 -12.61 0.56
N PHE A 82 -2.66 -12.82 -0.55
CA PHE A 82 -2.87 -12.05 -1.77
C PHE A 82 -4.17 -12.51 -2.46
N TYR A 83 -5.31 -11.99 -2.01
CA TYR A 83 -6.67 -12.39 -2.44
C TYR A 83 -6.94 -12.16 -3.93
N GLU A 84 -6.22 -11.25 -4.57
CA GLU A 84 -6.22 -11.04 -6.02
C GLU A 84 -5.93 -12.33 -6.77
N PHE A 85 -5.13 -13.24 -6.18
CA PHE A 85 -4.78 -14.54 -6.76
C PHE A 85 -5.60 -15.70 -6.20
N GLY A 86 -6.31 -15.51 -5.10
CA GLY A 86 -7.18 -16.52 -4.49
C GLY A 86 -7.22 -16.47 -2.98
N SER A 87 -8.10 -17.28 -2.38
CA SER A 87 -8.40 -17.28 -0.95
C SER A 87 -7.55 -18.24 -0.11
N SER A 88 -6.76 -19.12 -0.73
CA SER A 88 -5.89 -20.04 0.00
C SER A 88 -4.55 -19.37 0.33
N LYS A 89 -3.85 -19.88 1.37
CA LYS A 89 -2.56 -19.32 1.80
C LYS A 89 -1.36 -19.80 0.98
N ASN A 90 -1.55 -20.72 0.06
CA ASN A 90 -0.49 -21.29 -0.80
C ASN A 90 -0.55 -20.78 -2.25
N ILE A 91 -1.14 -19.61 -2.47
CA ILE A 91 -1.34 -19.02 -3.81
C ILE A 91 -0.07 -18.41 -4.42
N TRP A 92 1.02 -18.33 -3.67
CA TRP A 92 2.28 -17.72 -4.12
C TRP A 92 2.78 -18.22 -5.48
N LYS A 93 2.46 -19.49 -5.84
CA LYS A 93 2.81 -20.05 -7.15
C LYS A 93 2.10 -19.36 -8.31
N LYS A 94 0.93 -18.77 -8.06
CA LYS A 94 0.13 -18.08 -9.07
C LYS A 94 0.64 -16.66 -9.36
N THR A 95 1.49 -16.11 -8.49
CA THR A 95 2.05 -14.76 -8.69
C THR A 95 3.26 -14.74 -9.63
N ARG A 96 3.75 -15.90 -10.08
CA ARG A 96 4.95 -16.02 -10.90
C ARG A 96 4.86 -15.34 -12.26
N ASP A 97 3.64 -15.24 -12.80
CA ASP A 97 3.37 -14.60 -14.10
C ASP A 97 3.07 -13.10 -13.96
N MET A 98 3.10 -12.58 -12.72
CA MET A 98 2.91 -11.16 -12.46
C MET A 98 4.15 -10.37 -12.89
N VAL A 99 3.96 -9.44 -13.81
CA VAL A 99 5.01 -8.51 -14.25
C VAL A 99 5.07 -7.36 -13.25
N THR A 100 6.22 -7.17 -12.61
CA THR A 100 6.45 -6.12 -11.61
C THR A 100 7.42 -5.04 -12.07
N ASP A 101 7.98 -5.18 -13.26
CA ASP A 101 8.88 -4.22 -13.89
C ASP A 101 8.59 -4.17 -15.41
N PRO A 102 8.13 -3.01 -15.95
CA PRO A 102 7.82 -1.76 -15.22
C PRO A 102 6.50 -1.87 -14.42
N TRP A 103 6.42 -1.11 -13.30
CA TRP A 103 5.21 -1.02 -12.48
C TRP A 103 4.83 0.43 -12.20
N ALA A 104 3.80 0.94 -12.87
CA ALA A 104 3.37 2.32 -12.73
C ALA A 104 2.56 2.55 -11.44
N VAL A 105 2.96 3.55 -10.67
CA VAL A 105 2.26 4.03 -9.47
C VAL A 105 1.77 5.45 -9.71
N THR A 106 0.47 5.67 -9.59
CA THR A 106 -0.14 6.99 -9.72
C THR A 106 -0.42 7.58 -8.35
N ILE A 107 0.02 8.82 -8.16
CA ILE A 107 -0.26 9.65 -6.98
C ILE A 107 -1.14 10.79 -7.45
N ASP A 108 -2.37 10.86 -6.93
CA ASP A 108 -3.37 11.87 -7.32
C ASP A 108 -4.24 12.31 -6.15
N GLY A 109 -5.34 13.01 -6.44
CA GLY A 109 -6.28 13.54 -5.45
C GLY A 109 -5.80 14.86 -4.85
N MET A 110 -5.81 14.95 -3.53
CA MET A 110 -5.45 16.19 -2.82
C MET A 110 -3.93 16.35 -2.63
N VAL A 111 -3.21 16.46 -3.74
CA VAL A 111 -1.74 16.68 -3.80
C VAL A 111 -1.43 17.95 -4.58
N GLU A 112 -0.23 18.54 -4.37
CA GLU A 112 0.17 19.72 -5.11
C GLU A 112 0.24 19.48 -6.62
N THR A 113 0.77 18.33 -7.02
CA THR A 113 0.93 17.95 -8.42
C THR A 113 0.69 16.45 -8.57
N PRO A 114 -0.38 16.04 -9.26
CA PRO A 114 -0.57 14.64 -9.61
C PRO A 114 0.59 14.13 -10.48
N MET A 115 1.00 12.88 -10.24
CA MET A 115 2.12 12.28 -10.96
C MET A 115 1.92 10.77 -11.14
N THR A 116 2.54 10.22 -12.17
CA THR A 116 2.69 8.78 -12.34
C THR A 116 4.17 8.48 -12.50
N LEU A 117 4.68 7.59 -11.67
CA LEU A 117 6.08 7.19 -11.66
C LEU A 117 6.14 5.66 -11.77
N ASP A 118 7.23 5.15 -12.30
CA ASP A 118 7.57 3.76 -12.09
C ASP A 118 7.84 3.52 -10.59
N ALA A 119 7.55 2.31 -10.09
CA ALA A 119 7.69 1.99 -8.67
C ALA A 119 9.12 2.19 -8.16
N GLU A 120 10.13 1.85 -8.97
CA GLU A 120 11.53 2.09 -8.61
C GLU A 120 11.84 3.59 -8.53
N GLN A 121 11.35 4.37 -9.49
CA GLN A 121 11.50 5.83 -9.47
C GLN A 121 10.87 6.44 -8.23
N LEU A 122 9.67 5.98 -7.85
CA LEU A 122 8.98 6.43 -6.65
C LEU A 122 9.78 6.12 -5.39
N VAL A 123 10.25 4.88 -5.24
CA VAL A 123 11.01 4.45 -4.07
C VAL A 123 12.33 5.21 -3.98
N HIS A 124 13.02 5.44 -5.09
CA HIS A 124 14.21 6.28 -5.14
C HIS A 124 13.93 7.74 -4.75
N ALA A 125 12.82 8.31 -5.22
CA ALA A 125 12.40 9.66 -4.85
C ALA A 125 12.06 9.78 -3.36
N MET A 126 11.51 8.71 -2.75
CA MET A 126 11.25 8.65 -1.31
C MET A 126 12.56 8.60 -0.51
N GLY A 127 13.56 7.84 -0.97
CA GLY A 127 14.84 7.67 -0.28
C GLY A 127 14.73 7.01 1.09
N GLY A 128 15.87 6.84 1.77
CA GLY A 128 15.88 6.28 3.12
C GLY A 128 15.66 4.77 3.13
N PHE A 129 16.28 4.07 2.20
CA PHE A 129 16.26 2.60 2.13
C PHE A 129 16.84 1.99 3.40
N GLU A 130 16.11 1.05 3.98
CA GLU A 130 16.54 0.34 5.18
C GLU A 130 15.89 -1.04 5.26
N GLU A 131 16.47 -1.93 6.06
CA GLU A 131 15.85 -3.17 6.48
C GLU A 131 15.29 -3.00 7.89
N ARG A 132 14.06 -3.44 8.12
CA ARG A 132 13.39 -3.44 9.42
C ARG A 132 12.96 -4.84 9.82
N LEU A 133 13.40 -5.27 10.98
CA LEU A 133 12.93 -6.54 11.54
C LEU A 133 11.65 -6.31 12.35
N TYR A 134 10.51 -6.59 11.75
CA TYR A 134 9.21 -6.49 12.41
C TYR A 134 8.67 -7.85 12.85
N ARG A 135 8.07 -7.87 14.04
CA ARG A 135 7.08 -8.88 14.39
C ARG A 135 5.75 -8.44 13.77
N HIS A 136 5.59 -8.73 12.48
CA HIS A 136 4.36 -8.39 11.76
C HIS A 136 3.23 -9.29 12.22
N ARG A 137 2.11 -8.66 12.65
CA ARG A 137 0.87 -9.35 12.99
C ARG A 137 -0.17 -9.03 11.94
N CYS A 138 -0.62 -10.04 11.22
CA CYS A 138 -1.65 -9.91 10.21
C CYS A 138 -3.05 -10.00 10.83
N VAL A 139 -4.04 -9.31 10.22
CA VAL A 139 -5.46 -9.48 10.55
C VAL A 139 -5.94 -10.92 10.34
N GLU A 140 -5.29 -11.66 9.47
CA GLU A 140 -5.51 -13.08 9.17
C GLU A 140 -5.04 -14.04 10.29
N ALA A 141 -4.80 -13.49 11.50
CA ALA A 141 -4.50 -14.22 12.73
C ALA A 141 -3.15 -14.97 12.77
N TRP A 142 -2.19 -14.58 11.95
CA TRP A 142 -0.80 -15.05 12.03
C TRP A 142 0.18 -13.93 12.40
N ALA A 143 1.35 -14.30 12.88
CA ALA A 143 2.44 -13.36 13.16
C ALA A 143 3.78 -13.99 12.81
N MET A 144 4.58 -13.24 12.06
CA MET A 144 5.93 -13.63 11.62
C MET A 144 6.94 -12.53 11.97
N ALA A 145 8.17 -12.93 12.25
CA ALA A 145 9.31 -12.04 12.37
C ALA A 145 10.05 -12.03 11.03
N VAL A 146 9.88 -10.98 10.24
CA VAL A 146 10.40 -10.90 8.86
C VAL A 146 11.29 -9.67 8.72
N PRO A 147 12.48 -9.80 8.11
CA PRO A 147 13.33 -8.66 7.75
C PRO A 147 12.79 -7.99 6.48
N TRP A 148 11.97 -6.97 6.65
CA TRP A 148 11.40 -6.21 5.55
C TRP A 148 12.39 -5.19 5.01
N SER A 149 12.69 -5.26 3.73
CA SER A 149 13.43 -4.21 3.00
C SER A 149 12.47 -3.21 2.38
N GLY A 150 12.82 -1.92 2.40
CA GLY A 150 11.98 -0.88 1.82
C GLY A 150 12.29 0.52 2.33
N VAL A 151 11.26 1.36 2.40
CA VAL A 151 11.38 2.78 2.77
C VAL A 151 10.29 3.20 3.76
N PRO A 152 10.55 4.15 4.69
CA PRO A 152 9.52 4.70 5.57
C PRO A 152 8.36 5.31 4.77
N LEU A 153 7.12 4.93 5.06
CA LEU A 153 5.95 5.45 4.34
C LEU A 153 5.81 6.97 4.52
N ALA A 154 6.28 7.54 5.62
CA ALA A 154 6.33 8.98 5.85
C ALA A 154 7.07 9.76 4.74
N ASN A 155 8.02 9.11 4.04
CA ASN A 155 8.74 9.75 2.94
C ASN A 155 7.86 9.92 1.69
N LEU A 156 6.80 9.11 1.52
CA LEU A 156 5.81 9.32 0.48
C LEU A 156 5.13 10.69 0.61
N MET A 157 4.90 11.17 1.84
CA MET A 157 4.30 12.49 2.07
C MET A 157 5.18 13.63 1.57
N LYS A 158 6.50 13.44 1.59
CA LYS A 158 7.45 14.45 1.06
C LYS A 158 7.42 14.50 -0.47
N VAL A 159 7.19 13.36 -1.12
CA VAL A 159 7.06 13.25 -2.58
C VAL A 159 5.68 13.72 -3.04
N ALA A 160 4.62 13.24 -2.42
CA ALA A 160 3.24 13.50 -2.80
C ALA A 160 2.78 14.93 -2.46
N LYS A 161 3.35 15.57 -1.43
CA LYS A 161 3.01 16.92 -0.95
C LYS A 161 1.50 17.12 -0.84
N PRO A 162 0.85 16.41 0.11
CA PRO A 162 -0.60 16.52 0.27
C PRO A 162 -1.02 17.94 0.65
N LEU A 163 -2.13 18.41 0.07
CA LEU A 163 -2.73 19.70 0.40
C LEU A 163 -3.27 19.69 1.83
N SER A 164 -3.40 20.86 2.45
CA SER A 164 -3.82 21.01 3.85
C SER A 164 -5.20 20.42 4.17
N GLY A 165 -6.07 20.24 3.18
CA GLY A 165 -7.37 19.59 3.32
C GLY A 165 -7.32 18.07 3.27
N ALA A 166 -6.21 17.45 2.88
CA ALA A 166 -6.07 16.01 2.82
C ALA A 166 -6.07 15.41 4.24
N LYS A 167 -6.83 14.34 4.44
CA LYS A 167 -6.96 13.67 5.74
C LYS A 167 -6.54 12.21 5.70
N TYR A 168 -6.59 11.60 4.53
CA TYR A 168 -6.40 10.17 4.33
C TYR A 168 -5.47 9.89 3.16
N LEU A 169 -4.68 8.85 3.29
CA LEU A 169 -4.01 8.16 2.19
C LEU A 169 -4.90 6.98 1.79
N ARG A 170 -5.36 6.97 0.54
CA ARG A 170 -6.06 5.84 -0.07
C ARG A 170 -5.09 5.09 -0.96
N MET A 171 -4.97 3.81 -0.76
CA MET A 171 -4.17 2.92 -1.58
C MET A 171 -5.08 1.98 -2.33
N GLU A 172 -4.84 1.82 -3.62
CA GLU A 172 -5.59 0.94 -4.50
C GLU A 172 -4.61 0.02 -5.23
N THR A 173 -4.91 -1.27 -5.26
CA THR A 173 -4.08 -2.24 -5.95
C THR A 173 -4.34 -2.21 -7.46
N PHE A 174 -3.56 -2.97 -8.21
CA PHE A 174 -3.78 -3.17 -9.63
C PHE A 174 -5.11 -3.92 -9.92
N LEU A 175 -5.61 -3.79 -11.14
CA LEU A 175 -6.75 -4.54 -11.65
C LEU A 175 -6.38 -5.23 -12.94
N ASP A 176 -6.05 -6.51 -12.85
CA ASP A 176 -5.76 -7.38 -13.99
C ASP A 176 -6.27 -8.81 -13.70
N PRO A 177 -7.55 -9.07 -14.00
CA PRO A 177 -8.16 -10.37 -13.71
C PRO A 177 -7.62 -11.53 -14.56
N ASP A 178 -6.83 -11.26 -15.60
CA ASP A 178 -6.21 -12.33 -16.39
C ASP A 178 -4.94 -12.86 -15.73
N VAL A 179 -4.19 -11.99 -15.08
CA VAL A 179 -3.03 -12.36 -14.26
C VAL A 179 -3.46 -12.76 -12.84
N ALA A 180 -4.42 -12.05 -12.26
CA ALA A 180 -4.91 -12.23 -10.90
C ALA A 180 -6.36 -12.77 -10.88
N PRO A 181 -6.57 -14.08 -11.03
CA PRO A 181 -7.89 -14.68 -11.26
C PRO A 181 -8.87 -14.51 -10.09
N GLY A 182 -8.41 -14.21 -8.89
CA GLY A 182 -9.26 -13.87 -7.74
C GLY A 182 -10.08 -12.60 -7.99
N GLN A 183 -9.59 -11.68 -8.83
CA GLN A 183 -10.30 -10.46 -9.21
C GLN A 183 -11.53 -10.70 -10.10
N LYS A 184 -11.74 -11.92 -10.60
CA LYS A 184 -12.98 -12.35 -11.29
C LYS A 184 -14.13 -12.64 -10.31
N GLN A 185 -13.84 -12.71 -9.01
CA GLN A 185 -14.86 -12.99 -7.99
C GLN A 185 -15.76 -11.79 -7.76
N VAL A 186 -17.07 -12.03 -7.68
CA VAL A 186 -18.08 -10.97 -7.57
C VAL A 186 -18.40 -10.55 -6.13
N TRP A 187 -17.87 -11.27 -5.14
CA TRP A 187 -18.11 -11.00 -3.71
C TRP A 187 -17.37 -9.77 -3.19
N TYR A 188 -16.34 -9.29 -3.91
CA TYR A 188 -15.59 -8.09 -3.58
C TYR A 188 -15.61 -7.11 -4.77
N PRO A 189 -15.76 -5.79 -4.52
CA PRO A 189 -15.72 -4.77 -5.57
C PRO A 189 -14.27 -4.39 -5.92
N TRP A 190 -13.60 -5.23 -6.70
CA TRP A 190 -12.22 -5.01 -7.15
C TRP A 190 -12.03 -3.67 -7.89
N PRO A 191 -10.86 -3.06 -7.86
CA PRO A 191 -9.62 -3.48 -7.18
C PRO A 191 -9.70 -3.32 -5.66
N TYR A 192 -8.80 -3.99 -4.94
CA TYR A 192 -8.71 -3.90 -3.49
C TYR A 192 -8.26 -2.50 -3.05
N VAL A 193 -8.85 -1.99 -1.98
CA VAL A 193 -8.60 -0.64 -1.47
C VAL A 193 -8.35 -0.69 0.03
N GLU A 194 -7.26 -0.05 0.45
CA GLU A 194 -6.96 0.23 1.85
C GLU A 194 -6.81 1.73 2.08
N GLY A 195 -6.94 2.14 3.34
CA GLY A 195 -6.84 3.53 3.74
C GLY A 195 -6.15 3.72 5.08
N LEU A 196 -5.33 4.76 5.16
CA LEU A 196 -4.72 5.25 6.39
C LEU A 196 -5.11 6.71 6.60
N THR A 197 -5.24 7.14 7.83
CA THR A 197 -5.17 8.58 8.11
C THR A 197 -3.75 9.08 7.79
N LEU A 198 -3.59 10.37 7.51
CA LEU A 198 -2.24 10.92 7.27
C LEU A 198 -1.34 10.79 8.51
N ASN A 199 -1.90 10.77 9.72
CA ASN A 199 -1.14 10.52 10.95
C ASN A 199 -0.61 9.08 10.99
N GLU A 200 -1.40 8.10 10.59
CA GLU A 200 -0.96 6.70 10.49
C GLU A 200 0.08 6.53 9.38
N ALA A 201 -0.14 7.14 8.22
CA ALA A 201 0.83 7.09 7.11
C ALA A 201 2.19 7.72 7.46
N GLN A 202 2.21 8.68 8.38
CA GLN A 202 3.42 9.35 8.88
C GLN A 202 3.99 8.70 10.15
N ASN A 203 3.33 7.66 10.68
CA ASN A 203 3.83 6.96 11.85
C ASN A 203 5.17 6.29 11.55
N GLU A 204 6.06 6.28 12.52
CA GLU A 204 7.40 5.67 12.37
C GLU A 204 7.37 4.18 12.00
N LEU A 205 6.31 3.45 12.36
CA LEU A 205 6.16 2.03 12.03
C LEU A 205 5.60 1.80 10.62
N ALA A 206 5.01 2.82 9.98
CA ALA A 206 4.46 2.67 8.63
C ALA A 206 5.61 2.57 7.60
N PHE A 207 5.54 1.51 6.77
CA PHE A 207 6.64 1.14 5.90
C PHE A 207 6.14 0.65 4.55
N LEU A 208 6.74 1.14 3.48
CA LEU A 208 6.53 0.63 2.13
C LEU A 208 7.57 -0.45 1.87
N ALA A 209 7.16 -1.71 1.99
CA ALA A 209 8.03 -2.85 1.75
C ALA A 209 8.24 -3.06 0.24
N THR A 210 9.48 -3.31 -0.15
CA THR A 210 9.90 -3.62 -1.52
C THR A 210 10.51 -5.02 -1.64
N GLY A 211 10.75 -5.68 -0.50
CA GLY A 211 11.30 -7.03 -0.45
C GLY A 211 11.41 -7.58 0.97
N ILE A 212 11.78 -8.83 1.07
CA ILE A 212 12.12 -9.56 2.29
C ILE A 212 13.37 -10.39 2.07
#